data_4c254cb6a4ea377df9b206cbadde1532
#
_entry.id   4c254cb6a4ea377df9b206cbadde1532
#
_cell.length_a   1.000
_cell.length_b   1.000
_cell.length_c   1.000
_cell.angle_alpha   90.00
_cell.angle_beta   90.00
_cell.angle_gamma   90.00
#
_symmetry.space_group_name_H-M   'P 1'
#
loop_
_entity.id
_entity.type
_entity.pdbx_description
1 polymer ?
#
loop_
_entity_poly.entity_id
_entity_poly.type
_entity_poly.pdbx_seq_one_letter_code
_entity_poly.pdbx_strand_id
1 'polypeptide(L)' 'SNGDTDKDEKWTKIINGMTIYQGTELKAYLEQAGFHEVQIHKNKAGWLCVTARK' A
#
# COMPACT_ATOMS: atom_id res chain seq x y z
N SER A 1 -22.31 14.02 5.94
CA SER A 1 -21.64 14.88 5.01
C SER A 1 -21.02 14.13 3.85
N ASN A 2 -21.02 14.77 2.76
CA ASN A 2 -20.46 14.15 1.58
C ASN A 2 -18.98 13.89 1.70
N GLY A 3 -18.31 14.72 2.42
CA GLY A 3 -16.88 14.58 2.54
C GLY A 3 -16.46 13.36 3.34
N ASP A 4 -17.38 12.76 4.01
CA ASP A 4 -17.06 11.64 4.87
C ASP A 4 -16.53 10.47 4.09
N THR A 5 -17.02 10.28 2.90
CA THR A 5 -16.58 9.12 2.13
C THR A 5 -15.14 9.23 1.70
N ASP A 6 -14.60 10.43 1.65
CA ASP A 6 -13.24 10.63 1.21
C ASP A 6 -12.22 10.21 2.26
N LYS A 7 -12.68 10.07 3.49
CA LYS A 7 -11.74 9.73 4.55
C LYS A 7 -11.21 8.33 4.43
N ASP A 8 -11.88 7.51 3.66
CA ASP A 8 -11.47 6.14 3.48
C ASP A 8 -10.71 5.93 2.20
N GLU A 9 -9.95 6.92 1.81
CA GLU A 9 -9.14 6.76 0.63
C GLU A 9 -8.25 5.53 0.74
N LYS A 10 -8.33 4.69 -0.27
CA LYS A 10 -7.55 3.48 -0.29
C LYS A 10 -6.60 3.53 -1.46
N TRP A 11 -5.35 3.21 -1.18
CA TRP A 11 -4.30 3.18 -2.19
C TRP A 11 -3.93 1.73 -2.43
N THR A 12 -3.83 1.36 -3.70
CA THR A 12 -3.52 -0.01 -4.06
C THR A 12 -2.56 -0.01 -5.24
N LYS A 13 -1.58 -0.87 -5.19
CA LYS A 13 -0.67 -1.04 -6.31
C LYS A 13 -0.17 -2.47 -6.36
N ILE A 14 -0.08 -3.00 -7.58
CA ILE A 14 0.43 -4.34 -7.81
C ILE A 14 1.76 -4.19 -8.52
N ILE A 15 2.80 -4.79 -7.95
CA ILE A 15 4.14 -4.63 -8.45
C ILE A 15 4.73 -5.99 -8.75
N ASN A 16 5.27 -6.16 -9.95
CA ASN A 16 5.86 -7.39 -10.38
C ASN A 16 7.37 -7.35 -10.09
N GLY A 17 7.85 -8.38 -9.39
CA GLY A 17 9.30 -8.50 -9.20
C GLY A 17 9.89 -7.67 -8.09
N MET A 18 9.07 -7.12 -7.21
CA MET A 18 9.58 -6.33 -6.10
C MET A 18 10.17 -7.24 -5.03
N THR A 19 11.32 -6.84 -4.49
CA THR A 19 11.92 -7.57 -3.38
C THR A 19 11.28 -7.13 -2.07
N ILE A 20 11.53 -7.93 -1.02
CA ILE A 20 11.03 -7.59 0.31
C ILE A 20 11.63 -6.28 0.78
N TYR A 21 12.91 -6.06 0.48
CA TYR A 21 13.57 -4.82 0.86
C TYR A 21 12.88 -3.61 0.24
N GLN A 22 12.55 -3.70 -1.05
CA GLN A 22 11.86 -2.61 -1.73
C GLN A 22 10.45 -2.42 -1.17
N GLY A 23 9.80 -3.52 -0.81
CA GLY A 23 8.48 -3.42 -0.20
C GLY A 23 8.51 -2.69 1.12
N THR A 24 9.54 -2.94 1.93
CA THR A 24 9.69 -2.27 3.21
C THR A 24 9.91 -0.78 3.01
N GLU A 25 10.71 -0.42 2.01
CA GLU A 25 10.94 0.99 1.73
C GLU A 25 9.67 1.68 1.25
N LEU A 26 8.89 0.99 0.44
CA LEU A 26 7.64 1.55 -0.03
C LEU A 26 6.68 1.77 1.13
N LYS A 27 6.65 0.82 2.07
CA LYS A 27 5.79 0.98 3.24
C LYS A 27 6.18 2.22 4.03
N ALA A 28 7.47 2.41 4.24
CA ALA A 28 7.92 3.59 4.99
C ALA A 28 7.54 4.87 4.24
N TYR A 29 7.69 4.86 2.93
CA TYR A 29 7.34 6.02 2.13
C TYR A 29 5.86 6.35 2.27
N LEU A 30 5.01 5.32 2.20
CA LEU A 30 3.57 5.54 2.31
C LEU A 30 3.20 6.07 3.68
N GLU A 31 3.84 5.56 4.72
CA GLU A 31 3.56 6.04 6.06
C GLU A 31 3.97 7.50 6.21
N GLN A 32 5.08 7.89 5.61
CA GLN A 32 5.49 9.28 5.64
C GLN A 32 4.52 10.18 4.87
N ALA A 33 3.87 9.63 3.87
CA ALA A 33 2.92 10.38 3.07
C ALA A 33 1.55 10.48 3.74
N GLY A 34 1.39 9.91 4.93
CA GLY A 34 0.14 10.02 5.66
C GLY A 34 -0.75 8.80 5.56
N PHE A 35 -0.29 7.76 4.89
CA PHE A 35 -1.05 6.52 4.83
C PHE A 35 -0.82 5.70 6.09
N HIS A 36 -1.82 4.89 6.42
CA HIS A 36 -1.69 3.95 7.53
C HIS A 36 -2.32 2.63 7.10
N GLU A 37 -2.19 1.62 7.95
CA GLU A 37 -2.67 0.28 7.63
C GLU A 37 -2.08 -0.20 6.32
N VAL A 38 -0.79 0.02 6.15
CA VAL A 38 -0.09 -0.43 4.96
C VAL A 38 0.10 -1.94 5.05
N GLN A 39 -0.35 -2.65 4.04
CA GLN A 39 -0.23 -4.10 3.99
C GLN A 39 0.41 -4.51 2.67
N ILE A 40 1.25 -5.52 2.76
CA ILE A 40 1.95 -6.04 1.60
C ILE A 40 1.63 -7.52 1.51
N HIS A 41 1.08 -7.94 0.38
CA HIS A 41 0.69 -9.32 0.14
C HIS A 41 1.43 -9.86 -1.06
N LYS A 42 2.02 -11.03 -0.90
CA LYS A 42 2.73 -11.69 -1.98
C LYS A 42 1.89 -12.83 -2.50
N ASN A 43 1.69 -12.88 -3.81
CA ASN A 43 0.94 -14.00 -4.38
C ASN A 43 1.91 -15.05 -4.90
N LYS A 44 1.34 -16.15 -5.40
CA LYS A 44 2.15 -17.28 -5.84
C LYS A 44 2.96 -16.99 -7.09
N ALA A 45 2.53 -16.02 -7.86
CA ALA A 45 3.21 -15.68 -9.10
C ALA A 45 4.39 -14.75 -8.87
N GLY A 46 4.64 -14.34 -7.63
CA GLY A 46 5.76 -13.46 -7.34
C GLY A 46 5.43 -11.99 -7.41
N TRP A 47 4.16 -11.64 -7.51
CA TRP A 47 3.74 -10.25 -7.52
C TRP A 47 3.44 -9.80 -6.09
N LEU A 48 3.69 -8.55 -5.83
CA LEU A 48 3.33 -7.96 -4.55
C LEU A 48 2.14 -7.03 -4.76
N CYS A 49 1.16 -7.18 -3.88
CA CYS A 49 0.02 -6.28 -3.83
C CYS A 49 0.15 -5.44 -2.58
N VAL A 50 0.24 -4.14 -2.74
CA VAL A 50 0.42 -3.23 -1.61
C VAL A 50 -0.86 -2.42 -1.46
N THR A 51 -1.38 -2.39 -0.25
CA THR A 51 -2.57 -1.61 0.05
C THR A 51 -2.29 -0.70 1.23
N ALA A 52 -2.93 0.45 1.22
CA ALA A 52 -2.78 1.41 2.31
C ALA A 52 -4.06 2.23 2.39
N ARG A 53 -4.30 2.78 3.55
CA ARG A 53 -5.47 3.64 3.78
C ARG A 53 -5.00 4.98 4.31
N LYS A 54 -5.67 6.01 3.86
CA LYS A 54 -5.31 7.36 4.28
C LYS A 54 -6.22 7.94 5.35
#